data_aa7a1112d627ecdd723ea2fa0f7e0d46
#
_entry.id   aa7a1112d627ecdd723ea2fa0f7e0d46
#
_cell.length_a   1.000
_cell.length_b   1.000
_cell.length_c   1.000
_cell.angle_alpha   90.00
_cell.angle_beta   90.00
_cell.angle_gamma   90.00
#
_symmetry.space_group_name_H-M   'P 1'
#
loop_
_entity.id
_entity.type
_entity.pdbx_description
1 polymer ?
#
loop_
_entity_poly.entity_id
_entity_poly.type
_entity_poly.pdbx_seq_one_letter_code
_entity_poly.pdbx_strand_id
1 'polypeptide(L)'
;MSIITSIFDYNFQATELTLKTKNKSYEFGRRLYTFKNAEQRYWLKYHHVDTHSVLEQSFQNELSFYKQYENREISFLLPHHIVHFQEHIIFQDLIEKGEGLLLPDSEDFFADLSTYQEIDEIQQKILFALSALQSFHKLGWGHGDLKAEHFRCFENTCRLIDLEQSFVQESNNQTSLNATPHYMAPELFHGISKTVQSDLYAFGIILYEWLTQSRLTAKTYQDWAVLHCQQLQIQLPDRFKQFLPLLNGLLQKHVTLRVPSADDAIDVLQMT
;
A
#
# COMPACT_ATOMS: atom_id res chain seq x y z
N MET A 1 -18.31 -19.51 4.86
CA MET A 1 -16.91 -19.12 5.18
C MET A 1 -16.63 -19.60 6.60
N SER A 2 -15.69 -20.52 6.79
CA SER A 2 -15.25 -20.90 8.14
C SER A 2 -14.36 -19.78 8.67
N ILE A 3 -14.75 -19.15 9.76
CA ILE A 3 -13.92 -18.19 10.49
C ILE A 3 -12.77 -18.98 11.06
N ILE A 4 -11.57 -18.76 10.55
CA ILE A 4 -10.36 -19.35 11.10
C ILE A 4 -9.98 -18.50 12.31
N THR A 5 -10.20 -19.05 13.49
CA THR A 5 -10.05 -18.33 14.77
C THR A 5 -8.69 -18.51 15.43
N SER A 6 -7.86 -19.42 14.92
CA SER A 6 -6.53 -19.73 15.48
C SER A 6 -5.54 -20.14 14.38
N ILE A 7 -4.26 -19.83 14.61
CA ILE A 7 -3.16 -20.31 13.76
C ILE A 7 -3.09 -21.85 13.75
N PHE A 8 -3.62 -22.52 14.78
CA PHE A 8 -3.73 -23.97 14.89
C PHE A 8 -4.71 -24.58 13.88
N ASP A 9 -5.69 -23.81 13.38
CA ASP A 9 -6.63 -24.27 12.34
C ASP A 9 -5.92 -24.46 11.00
N TYR A 10 -4.73 -23.90 10.83
CA TYR A 10 -3.89 -24.06 9.63
C TYR A 10 -2.91 -25.22 9.70
N ASN A 11 -2.92 -26.04 10.73
CA ASN A 11 -2.09 -27.26 10.87
C ASN A 11 -0.61 -27.02 10.44
N PHE A 12 0.00 -25.94 10.97
CA PHE A 12 1.36 -25.53 10.62
C PHE A 12 2.38 -26.59 11.02
N GLN A 13 3.05 -27.16 10.04
CA GLN A 13 4.35 -27.74 10.29
C GLN A 13 5.40 -26.65 10.08
N ALA A 14 6.30 -26.48 11.05
CA ALA A 14 7.37 -25.47 11.00
C ALA A 14 8.25 -25.54 9.73
N THR A 15 8.24 -26.67 9.05
CA THR A 15 8.95 -26.93 7.79
C THR A 15 8.31 -26.27 6.56
N GLU A 16 7.09 -25.76 6.66
CA GLU A 16 6.35 -25.18 5.52
C GLU A 16 6.46 -23.65 5.46
N LEU A 17 6.95 -23.02 6.54
CA LEU A 17 7.13 -21.56 6.58
C LEU A 17 8.41 -21.14 5.87
N THR A 18 8.29 -20.20 4.93
CA THR A 18 9.43 -19.60 4.25
C THR A 18 9.58 -18.14 4.66
N LEU A 19 10.72 -17.79 5.27
CA LEU A 19 11.05 -16.41 5.64
C LEU A 19 11.30 -15.57 4.39
N LYS A 20 10.63 -14.43 4.29
CA LYS A 20 10.73 -13.45 3.18
C LYS A 20 11.23 -12.09 3.64
N THR A 21 11.44 -11.90 4.93
CA THR A 21 11.94 -10.62 5.49
C THR A 21 13.34 -10.32 4.98
N LYS A 22 13.55 -9.09 4.51
CA LYS A 22 14.89 -8.60 4.14
C LYS A 22 15.76 -8.49 5.41
N ASN A 23 17.07 -8.77 5.31
CA ASN A 23 17.99 -8.80 6.44
C ASN A 23 17.87 -7.58 7.35
N LYS A 24 17.90 -6.37 6.79
CA LYS A 24 17.77 -5.13 7.58
C LYS A 24 16.48 -5.05 8.37
N SER A 25 15.36 -5.43 7.79
CA SER A 25 14.04 -5.42 8.46
C SER A 25 13.96 -6.53 9.52
N TYR A 26 14.65 -7.64 9.30
CA TYR A 26 14.75 -8.74 10.25
C TYR A 26 15.49 -8.31 11.54
N GLU A 27 16.58 -7.58 11.41
CA GLU A 27 17.34 -7.02 12.54
C GLU A 27 16.48 -6.08 13.42
N PHE A 28 15.53 -5.39 12.82
CA PHE A 28 14.59 -4.52 13.53
C PHE A 28 13.32 -5.20 14.04
N GLY A 29 13.28 -6.54 14.03
CA GLY A 29 12.18 -7.31 14.62
C GLY A 29 11.06 -7.67 13.66
N ARG A 30 11.06 -7.20 12.40
CA ARG A 30 10.04 -7.57 11.43
C ARG A 30 10.20 -9.02 10.98
N ARG A 31 9.05 -9.71 10.89
CA ARG A 31 8.95 -11.08 10.37
C ARG A 31 7.86 -11.15 9.31
N LEU A 32 8.22 -11.64 8.16
CA LEU A 32 7.32 -11.87 7.04
C LEU A 32 7.56 -13.29 6.53
N TYR A 33 6.57 -14.15 6.70
CA TYR A 33 6.61 -15.54 6.27
C TYR A 33 5.60 -15.80 5.17
N THR A 34 5.90 -16.76 4.30
CA THR A 34 4.92 -17.36 3.38
C THR A 34 4.77 -18.83 3.67
N PHE A 35 3.56 -19.34 3.48
CA PHE A 35 3.25 -20.76 3.56
C PHE A 35 2.06 -21.10 2.65
N LYS A 36 1.85 -22.38 2.41
CA LYS A 36 0.69 -22.89 1.69
C LYS A 36 -0.25 -23.59 2.68
N ASN A 37 -1.56 -23.36 2.50
CA ASN A 37 -2.60 -24.15 3.11
C ASN A 37 -3.55 -24.60 2.00
N ALA A 38 -3.62 -25.90 1.76
CA ALA A 38 -4.24 -26.48 0.57
C ALA A 38 -3.66 -25.86 -0.74
N GLU A 39 -4.51 -25.32 -1.59
CA GLU A 39 -4.11 -24.68 -2.86
C GLU A 39 -3.71 -23.21 -2.69
N GLN A 40 -4.03 -22.57 -1.55
CA GLN A 40 -3.84 -21.15 -1.33
C GLN A 40 -2.51 -20.87 -0.61
N ARG A 41 -1.75 -19.92 -1.11
CA ARG A 41 -0.61 -19.33 -0.42
C ARG A 41 -1.06 -18.18 0.46
N TYR A 42 -0.40 -18.03 1.62
CA TYR A 42 -0.64 -16.97 2.59
C TYR A 42 0.65 -16.27 2.97
N TRP A 43 0.50 -15.03 3.42
CA TRP A 43 1.52 -14.21 4.06
C TRP A 43 1.16 -14.00 5.52
N LEU A 44 2.14 -14.25 6.40
CA LEU A 44 2.06 -13.94 7.82
C LEU A 44 3.04 -12.81 8.12
N LYS A 45 2.51 -11.65 8.52
CA LYS A 45 3.27 -10.48 8.97
C LYS A 45 3.23 -10.42 10.49
N TYR A 46 4.40 -10.29 11.11
CA TYR A 46 4.58 -10.20 12.55
C TYR A 46 5.70 -9.22 12.87
N HIS A 47 5.68 -8.63 14.06
CA HIS A 47 6.77 -7.81 14.59
C HIS A 47 7.09 -8.26 16.01
N HIS A 48 8.36 -8.57 16.30
CA HIS A 48 8.81 -8.91 17.64
C HIS A 48 8.67 -7.70 18.56
N VAL A 49 8.05 -7.92 19.71
CA VAL A 49 7.91 -6.90 20.74
C VAL A 49 9.27 -6.52 21.32
N ASP A 50 9.39 -5.29 21.82
CA ASP A 50 10.59 -4.75 22.47
C ASP A 50 11.87 -4.73 21.61
N THR A 51 11.75 -4.75 20.28
CA THR A 51 12.88 -4.68 19.35
C THR A 51 13.14 -3.28 18.81
N HIS A 52 12.11 -2.66 18.20
CA HIS A 52 12.20 -1.34 17.59
C HIS A 52 10.88 -0.58 17.71
N SER A 53 10.77 0.28 18.70
CA SER A 53 9.52 0.93 19.12
C SER A 53 8.74 1.62 18.01
N VAL A 54 9.43 2.31 17.07
CA VAL A 54 8.75 3.02 15.96
C VAL A 54 8.13 2.05 14.96
N LEU A 55 8.83 0.96 14.60
CA LEU A 55 8.31 -0.05 13.68
C LEU A 55 7.26 -0.93 14.34
N GLU A 56 7.41 -1.20 15.62
CA GLU A 56 6.39 -1.89 16.41
C GLU A 56 5.10 -1.08 16.46
N GLN A 57 5.19 0.23 16.75
CA GLN A 57 4.03 1.11 16.74
C GLN A 57 3.37 1.19 15.37
N SER A 58 4.15 1.24 14.29
CA SER A 58 3.63 1.22 12.91
C SER A 58 2.86 -0.07 12.62
N PHE A 59 3.37 -1.22 13.06
CA PHE A 59 2.68 -2.48 12.90
C PHE A 59 1.41 -2.55 13.77
N GLN A 60 1.45 -2.04 15.01
CA GLN A 60 0.26 -1.95 15.85
C GLN A 60 -0.81 -1.02 15.26
N ASN A 61 -0.40 0.03 14.57
CA ASN A 61 -1.30 0.89 13.79
C ASN A 61 -2.06 0.08 12.72
N GLU A 62 -1.34 -0.70 11.93
CA GLU A 62 -1.92 -1.57 10.91
C GLU A 62 -2.88 -2.60 11.53
N LEU A 63 -2.46 -3.30 12.59
CA LEU A 63 -3.32 -4.26 13.30
C LEU A 63 -4.59 -3.60 13.85
N SER A 64 -4.48 -2.39 14.41
CA SER A 64 -5.61 -1.64 14.94
C SER A 64 -6.62 -1.29 13.85
N PHE A 65 -6.13 -0.92 12.65
CA PHE A 65 -6.99 -0.72 11.50
C PHE A 65 -7.74 -2.01 11.13
N TYR A 66 -7.05 -3.12 10.96
CA TYR A 66 -7.68 -4.40 10.60
C TYR A 66 -8.67 -4.87 11.67
N LYS A 67 -8.39 -4.70 12.96
CA LYS A 67 -9.31 -5.01 14.08
C LYS A 67 -10.60 -4.19 14.02
N GLN A 68 -10.48 -2.91 13.69
CA GLN A 68 -11.66 -2.02 13.58
C GLN A 68 -12.65 -2.51 12.52
N TYR A 69 -12.17 -3.22 11.50
CA TYR A 69 -12.97 -3.68 10.37
C TYR A 69 -13.07 -5.21 10.26
N GLU A 70 -12.63 -5.97 11.27
CA GLU A 70 -12.54 -7.44 11.25
C GLU A 70 -13.85 -8.16 10.87
N ASN A 71 -14.99 -7.61 11.26
CA ASN A 71 -16.31 -8.20 10.98
C ASN A 71 -17.05 -7.48 9.84
N ARG A 72 -16.35 -6.74 9.00
CA ARG A 72 -16.94 -6.00 7.88
C ARG A 72 -16.32 -6.47 6.57
N GLU A 73 -17.14 -6.64 5.57
CA GLU A 73 -16.65 -6.83 4.21
C GLU A 73 -16.26 -5.46 3.64
N ILE A 74 -14.97 -5.24 3.49
CA ILE A 74 -14.39 -3.99 2.99
C ILE A 74 -13.79 -4.26 1.62
N SER A 75 -14.37 -3.66 0.60
CA SER A 75 -14.07 -3.94 -0.81
C SER A 75 -12.61 -3.67 -1.22
N PHE A 76 -11.91 -2.77 -0.53
CA PHE A 76 -10.51 -2.45 -0.83
C PHE A 76 -9.49 -3.21 0.03
N LEU A 77 -9.92 -4.07 0.98
CA LEU A 77 -9.02 -4.90 1.78
C LEU A 77 -8.96 -6.33 1.25
N LEU A 78 -7.80 -6.96 1.38
CA LEU A 78 -7.72 -8.41 1.29
C LEU A 78 -8.48 -9.06 2.45
N PRO A 79 -9.06 -10.26 2.26
CA PRO A 79 -9.48 -11.09 3.40
C PRO A 79 -8.34 -11.21 4.37
N HIS A 80 -8.61 -11.05 5.66
CA HIS A 80 -7.56 -11.02 6.67
C HIS A 80 -7.97 -11.74 7.94
N HIS A 81 -6.96 -12.19 8.69
CA HIS A 81 -7.13 -12.72 10.03
C HIS A 81 -6.04 -12.19 10.94
N ILE A 82 -6.40 -11.84 12.16
CA ILE A 82 -5.44 -11.53 13.22
C ILE A 82 -5.22 -12.81 14.03
N VAL A 83 -3.98 -13.26 14.05
CA VAL A 83 -3.57 -14.45 14.80
C VAL A 83 -2.88 -14.04 16.08
N HIS A 84 -3.23 -14.72 17.18
CA HIS A 84 -2.64 -14.48 18.49
C HIS A 84 -1.64 -15.58 18.81
N PHE A 85 -0.45 -15.20 19.23
CA PHE A 85 0.63 -16.11 19.60
C PHE A 85 0.77 -16.17 21.12
N GLN A 86 0.97 -17.39 21.63
CA GLN A 86 1.32 -17.67 23.01
C GLN A 86 2.44 -18.72 22.98
N GLU A 87 3.69 -18.27 23.06
CA GLU A 87 4.88 -19.13 23.09
C GLU A 87 4.96 -20.13 21.91
N HIS A 88 5.09 -19.65 20.71
CA HIS A 88 5.23 -20.48 19.52
C HIS A 88 6.62 -20.40 18.92
N ILE A 89 7.15 -21.53 18.49
CA ILE A 89 8.37 -21.58 17.65
C ILE A 89 7.92 -21.54 16.19
N ILE A 90 8.25 -20.45 15.50
CA ILE A 90 8.02 -20.31 14.07
C ILE A 90 9.37 -20.13 13.38
N PHE A 91 9.72 -21.05 12.50
CA PHE A 91 10.94 -21.00 11.69
C PHE A 91 12.21 -20.57 12.47
N GLN A 92 12.55 -21.28 13.53
CA GLN A 92 13.69 -21.01 14.43
C GLN A 92 13.58 -19.73 15.29
N ASP A 93 12.54 -18.91 15.10
CA ASP A 93 12.23 -17.80 15.99
C ASP A 93 11.25 -18.25 17.09
N LEU A 94 11.52 -17.85 18.34
CA LEU A 94 10.56 -17.97 19.42
C LEU A 94 9.69 -16.73 19.45
N ILE A 95 8.38 -16.91 19.24
CA ILE A 95 7.38 -15.86 19.43
C ILE A 95 6.71 -16.10 20.76
N GLU A 96 7.13 -15.38 21.79
CA GLU A 96 6.61 -15.58 23.16
C GLU A 96 5.16 -15.14 23.28
N LYS A 97 4.86 -13.97 22.72
CA LYS A 97 3.51 -13.39 22.73
C LYS A 97 3.39 -12.34 21.62
N GLY A 98 2.18 -12.06 21.22
CA GLY A 98 1.90 -10.99 20.28
C GLY A 98 0.84 -11.37 19.28
N GLU A 99 0.71 -10.54 18.28
CA GLU A 99 -0.29 -10.69 17.22
C GLU A 99 0.39 -10.65 15.85
N GLY A 100 -0.15 -11.40 14.91
CA GLY A 100 0.27 -11.39 13.52
C GLY A 100 -0.91 -11.11 12.61
N LEU A 101 -0.61 -10.55 11.45
CA LEU A 101 -1.57 -10.33 10.37
C LEU A 101 -1.38 -11.40 9.30
N LEU A 102 -2.45 -12.12 9.00
CA LEU A 102 -2.50 -13.16 7.98
C LEU A 102 -3.31 -12.67 6.81
N LEU A 103 -2.69 -12.70 5.61
CA LEU A 103 -3.29 -12.29 4.34
C LEU A 103 -3.13 -13.40 3.29
N PRO A 104 -4.10 -13.63 2.39
CA PRO A 104 -3.88 -14.47 1.24
C PRO A 104 -2.84 -13.85 0.29
N ASP A 105 -2.10 -14.70 -0.42
CA ASP A 105 -1.24 -14.25 -1.51
C ASP A 105 -2.09 -13.68 -2.64
N SER A 106 -1.55 -12.69 -3.31
CA SER A 106 -2.24 -11.94 -4.36
C SER A 106 -1.24 -11.41 -5.37
N GLU A 107 -1.67 -11.16 -6.58
CA GLU A 107 -0.83 -10.64 -7.64
C GLU A 107 -0.64 -9.13 -7.54
N ASP A 108 0.43 -8.62 -8.16
CA ASP A 108 0.63 -7.18 -8.30
C ASP A 108 -0.46 -6.60 -9.20
N PHE A 109 -1.14 -5.56 -8.70
CA PHE A 109 -2.22 -4.94 -9.46
C PHE A 109 -1.69 -4.21 -10.70
N PHE A 110 -0.60 -3.46 -10.56
CA PHE A 110 0.13 -2.81 -11.66
C PHE A 110 1.20 -3.74 -12.25
N ALA A 111 0.77 -4.91 -12.71
CA ALA A 111 1.61 -5.85 -13.43
C ALA A 111 2.01 -5.33 -14.83
N ASP A 112 2.64 -6.17 -15.64
CA ASP A 112 3.13 -5.82 -16.96
C ASP A 112 2.04 -5.20 -17.84
N LEU A 113 2.27 -3.95 -18.26
CA LEU A 113 1.36 -3.19 -19.12
C LEU A 113 1.19 -3.83 -20.51
N SER A 114 2.16 -4.62 -20.97
CA SER A 114 2.12 -5.29 -22.28
C SER A 114 0.99 -6.33 -22.39
N THR A 115 0.42 -6.77 -21.27
CA THR A 115 -0.72 -7.70 -21.24
C THR A 115 -2.03 -7.02 -21.68
N TYR A 116 -2.12 -5.69 -21.64
CA TYR A 116 -3.32 -4.93 -22.00
C TYR A 116 -3.24 -4.45 -23.44
N GLN A 117 -4.16 -4.94 -24.27
CA GLN A 117 -4.20 -4.58 -25.69
C GLN A 117 -5.05 -3.34 -25.93
N GLU A 118 -6.19 -3.25 -25.26
CA GLU A 118 -7.14 -2.16 -25.42
C GLU A 118 -6.93 -1.07 -24.36
N ILE A 119 -7.17 0.16 -24.77
CA ILE A 119 -7.02 1.34 -23.90
C ILE A 119 -8.09 1.37 -22.80
N ASP A 120 -9.27 0.84 -23.11
CA ASP A 120 -10.40 0.74 -22.16
C ASP A 120 -10.09 -0.20 -20.99
N GLU A 121 -9.30 -1.26 -21.22
CA GLU A 121 -8.85 -2.16 -20.15
C GLU A 121 -7.92 -1.43 -19.17
N ILE A 122 -7.05 -0.56 -19.72
CA ILE A 122 -6.14 0.27 -18.93
C ILE A 122 -6.93 1.29 -18.13
N GLN A 123 -7.89 1.97 -18.75
CA GLN A 123 -8.77 2.91 -18.08
C GLN A 123 -9.57 2.25 -16.95
N GLN A 124 -10.12 1.07 -17.19
CA GLN A 124 -10.82 0.28 -16.18
C GLN A 124 -9.92 -0.10 -15.01
N LYS A 125 -8.67 -0.45 -15.29
CA LYS A 125 -7.69 -0.76 -14.24
C LYS A 125 -7.37 0.46 -13.39
N ILE A 126 -7.17 1.62 -14.00
CA ILE A 126 -6.98 2.89 -13.28
C ILE A 126 -8.20 3.21 -12.42
N LEU A 127 -9.41 3.02 -12.96
CA LEU A 127 -10.66 3.23 -12.24
C LEU A 127 -10.78 2.33 -11.01
N PHE A 128 -10.42 1.05 -11.11
CA PHE A 128 -10.43 0.13 -9.95
C PHE A 128 -9.46 0.57 -8.85
N ALA A 129 -8.26 1.02 -9.20
CA ALA A 129 -7.30 1.52 -8.23
C ALA A 129 -7.78 2.81 -7.54
N LEU A 130 -8.33 3.76 -8.31
CA LEU A 130 -8.93 4.98 -7.77
C LEU A 130 -10.15 4.67 -6.88
N SER A 131 -10.98 3.69 -7.25
CA SER A 131 -12.15 3.27 -6.46
C SER A 131 -11.73 2.63 -5.12
N ALA A 132 -10.61 1.89 -5.09
CA ALA A 132 -10.05 1.37 -3.85
C ALA A 132 -9.58 2.51 -2.93
N LEU A 133 -8.84 3.49 -3.47
CA LEU A 133 -8.45 4.70 -2.73
C LEU A 133 -9.64 5.53 -2.27
N GLN A 134 -10.61 5.75 -3.14
CA GLN A 134 -11.86 6.46 -2.83
C GLN A 134 -12.57 5.83 -1.62
N SER A 135 -12.72 4.51 -1.65
CA SER A 135 -13.37 3.77 -0.57
C SER A 135 -12.61 3.89 0.74
N PHE A 136 -11.27 3.85 0.69
CA PHE A 136 -10.40 4.04 1.84
C PHE A 136 -10.48 5.46 2.40
N HIS A 137 -10.38 6.46 1.54
CA HIS A 137 -10.49 7.88 1.93
C HIS A 137 -11.87 8.24 2.48
N LYS A 138 -12.97 7.66 1.97
CA LYS A 138 -14.34 7.85 2.47
C LYS A 138 -14.56 7.28 3.87
N LEU A 139 -13.73 6.33 4.32
CA LEU A 139 -13.72 5.89 5.71
C LEU A 139 -13.00 6.86 6.65
N GLY A 140 -12.49 7.98 6.14
CA GLY A 140 -11.76 8.99 6.91
C GLY A 140 -10.27 8.67 7.09
N TRP A 141 -9.71 7.74 6.33
CA TRP A 141 -8.31 7.33 6.40
C TRP A 141 -7.51 7.79 5.18
N GLY A 142 -6.21 8.00 5.36
CA GLY A 142 -5.21 8.11 4.31
C GLY A 142 -4.14 7.04 4.49
N HIS A 143 -3.54 6.58 3.39
CA HIS A 143 -2.57 5.48 3.40
C HIS A 143 -1.18 5.93 3.92
N GLY A 144 -0.70 7.06 3.44
CA GLY A 144 0.51 7.71 3.93
C GLY A 144 1.85 7.14 3.44
N ASP A 145 1.89 6.00 2.75
CA ASP A 145 3.09 5.43 2.12
C ASP A 145 2.71 4.54 0.92
N LEU A 146 1.91 5.07 -0.02
CA LEU A 146 1.51 4.34 -1.22
C LEU A 146 2.70 4.02 -2.12
N LYS A 147 2.71 2.76 -2.61
CA LYS A 147 3.65 2.23 -3.60
C LYS A 147 2.91 1.31 -4.56
N ALA A 148 3.50 1.03 -5.72
CA ALA A 148 2.89 0.13 -6.71
C ALA A 148 2.58 -1.26 -6.12
N GLU A 149 3.52 -1.81 -5.33
CA GLU A 149 3.39 -3.10 -4.65
C GLU A 149 2.30 -3.17 -3.56
N HIS A 150 1.76 -2.03 -3.11
CA HIS A 150 0.65 -1.98 -2.15
C HIS A 150 -0.74 -2.09 -2.81
N PHE A 151 -0.79 -2.03 -4.14
CA PHE A 151 -1.97 -2.34 -4.92
C PHE A 151 -1.95 -3.80 -5.34
N ARG A 152 -2.90 -4.58 -4.85
CA ARG A 152 -2.96 -6.02 -5.10
C ARG A 152 -4.18 -6.39 -5.94
N CYS A 153 -4.02 -7.38 -6.81
CA CYS A 153 -5.13 -7.98 -7.55
C CYS A 153 -5.63 -9.21 -6.78
N PHE A 154 -6.89 -9.17 -6.36
CA PHE A 154 -7.54 -10.29 -5.71
C PHE A 154 -8.98 -10.39 -6.20
N GLU A 155 -9.37 -11.56 -6.70
CA GLU A 155 -10.68 -11.79 -7.31
C GLU A 155 -11.04 -10.72 -8.37
N ASN A 156 -10.08 -10.39 -9.24
CA ASN A 156 -10.17 -9.38 -10.30
C ASN A 156 -10.49 -7.95 -9.82
N THR A 157 -10.29 -7.67 -8.54
CA THR A 157 -10.48 -6.34 -7.96
C THR A 157 -9.18 -5.78 -7.38
N CYS A 158 -9.13 -4.46 -7.22
CA CYS A 158 -8.00 -3.79 -6.58
C CYS A 158 -8.14 -3.81 -5.07
N ARG A 159 -7.08 -4.22 -4.36
CA ARG A 159 -6.99 -4.25 -2.90
C ARG A 159 -5.77 -3.48 -2.46
N LEU A 160 -5.83 -2.90 -1.26
CA LEU A 160 -4.72 -2.17 -0.62
C LEU A 160 -4.14 -2.99 0.53
N ILE A 161 -2.82 -2.92 0.68
CA ILE A 161 -2.07 -3.55 1.78
C ILE A 161 -1.04 -2.59 2.37
N ASP A 162 -0.40 -3.01 3.47
CA ASP A 162 0.67 -2.28 4.18
C ASP A 162 0.20 -0.92 4.74
N LEU A 163 -0.78 -1.00 5.64
CA LEU A 163 -1.44 0.15 6.26
C LEU A 163 -0.67 0.69 7.48
N GLU A 164 0.61 0.36 7.65
CA GLU A 164 1.43 0.77 8.79
C GLU A 164 1.57 2.29 8.96
N GLN A 165 1.52 3.02 7.86
CA GLN A 165 1.64 4.49 7.83
C GLN A 165 0.28 5.18 7.64
N SER A 166 -0.82 4.42 7.73
CA SER A 166 -2.16 4.99 7.60
C SER A 166 -2.47 5.98 8.72
N PHE A 167 -3.27 6.98 8.40
CA PHE A 167 -3.61 8.07 9.32
C PHE A 167 -5.08 8.46 9.18
N VAL A 168 -5.66 8.96 10.26
CA VAL A 168 -7.01 9.53 10.28
C VAL A 168 -6.94 10.98 9.78
N GLN A 169 -7.76 11.34 8.78
CA GLN A 169 -7.71 12.64 8.09
C GLN A 169 -7.94 13.84 9.03
N GLU A 170 -8.77 13.68 10.04
CA GLU A 170 -9.13 14.78 10.95
C GLU A 170 -8.26 14.84 12.22
N SER A 171 -7.26 13.97 12.35
CA SER A 171 -6.42 13.97 13.53
C SER A 171 -5.37 15.09 13.46
N ASN A 172 -5.38 16.00 14.45
CA ASN A 172 -4.32 16.99 14.63
C ASN A 172 -2.97 16.39 15.08
N ASN A 173 -2.90 15.08 15.23
CA ASN A 173 -1.67 14.40 15.57
C ASN A 173 -0.75 14.40 14.35
N GLN A 174 0.41 15.02 14.49
CA GLN A 174 1.48 14.97 13.49
C GLN A 174 1.81 13.51 13.22
N THR A 175 1.31 12.99 12.12
CA THR A 175 1.75 11.69 11.62
C THR A 175 3.23 11.80 11.28
N SER A 176 4.01 10.81 11.69
CA SER A 176 5.43 10.78 11.35
C SER A 176 5.60 11.00 9.84
N LEU A 177 6.57 11.83 9.45
CA LEU A 177 6.88 12.12 8.04
C LEU A 177 7.51 10.92 7.32
N ASN A 178 7.38 9.71 7.87
CA ASN A 178 7.89 8.49 7.29
C ASN A 178 7.10 8.16 6.02
N ALA A 179 7.67 8.48 4.88
CA ALA A 179 7.18 8.11 3.55
C ALA A 179 8.38 7.75 2.67
N THR A 180 8.13 6.98 1.66
CA THR A 180 9.17 6.58 0.69
C THR A 180 9.45 7.76 -0.26
N PRO A 181 10.68 8.33 -0.27
CA PRO A 181 10.98 9.55 -1.04
C PRO A 181 10.64 9.46 -2.52
N HIS A 182 10.67 8.26 -3.09
CA HIS A 182 10.32 7.98 -4.48
C HIS A 182 8.86 8.39 -4.84
N TYR A 183 7.94 8.29 -3.87
CA TYR A 183 6.50 8.56 -4.06
C TYR A 183 6.02 9.78 -3.27
N MET A 184 6.94 10.45 -2.57
CA MET A 184 6.59 11.57 -1.70
C MET A 184 6.06 12.76 -2.48
N ALA A 185 4.92 13.29 -2.04
CA ALA A 185 4.39 14.55 -2.54
C ALA A 185 5.28 15.75 -2.14
N PRO A 186 5.36 16.81 -2.97
CA PRO A 186 6.23 17.96 -2.73
C PRO A 186 6.09 18.60 -1.35
N GLU A 187 4.88 18.72 -0.83
CA GLU A 187 4.60 19.31 0.48
C GLU A 187 5.26 18.54 1.64
N LEU A 188 5.43 17.23 1.49
CA LEU A 188 6.03 16.39 2.53
C LEU A 188 7.54 16.66 2.67
N PHE A 189 8.23 17.04 1.58
CA PHE A 189 9.63 17.47 1.64
C PHE A 189 9.80 18.80 2.40
N HIS A 190 8.74 19.57 2.55
CA HIS A 190 8.69 20.80 3.35
C HIS A 190 8.19 20.58 4.77
N GLY A 191 8.01 19.33 5.20
CA GLY A 191 7.58 19.00 6.56
C GLY A 191 6.09 19.22 6.82
N ILE A 192 5.28 19.38 5.76
CA ILE A 192 3.82 19.50 5.88
C ILE A 192 3.24 18.10 6.12
N SER A 193 2.20 18.01 6.93
CA SER A 193 1.54 16.74 7.27
C SER A 193 0.93 16.06 6.05
N LYS A 194 0.87 14.73 6.10
CA LYS A 194 0.22 13.91 5.08
C LYS A 194 -1.27 14.21 4.97
N THR A 195 -1.78 14.15 3.77
CA THR A 195 -3.21 14.28 3.45
C THR A 195 -3.61 13.23 2.40
N VAL A 196 -4.90 13.07 2.14
CA VAL A 196 -5.37 12.23 1.02
C VAL A 196 -4.85 12.73 -0.33
N GLN A 197 -4.58 14.03 -0.45
CA GLN A 197 -3.96 14.58 -1.66
C GLN A 197 -2.49 14.17 -1.81
N SER A 198 -1.78 13.86 -0.70
CA SER A 198 -0.44 13.26 -0.76
C SER A 198 -0.49 11.82 -1.29
N ASP A 199 -1.53 11.05 -0.93
CA ASP A 199 -1.78 9.72 -1.50
C ASP A 199 -2.09 9.79 -2.99
N LEU A 200 -2.90 10.77 -3.41
CA LEU A 200 -3.23 11.00 -4.82
C LEU A 200 -1.99 11.36 -5.64
N TYR A 201 -1.06 12.14 -5.08
CA TYR A 201 0.22 12.40 -5.73
C TYR A 201 1.05 11.12 -5.87
N ALA A 202 1.18 10.34 -4.81
CA ALA A 202 1.88 9.06 -4.84
C ALA A 202 1.27 8.10 -5.88
N PHE A 203 -0.05 8.04 -5.95
CA PHE A 203 -0.77 7.30 -7.00
C PHE A 203 -0.44 7.83 -8.40
N GLY A 204 -0.36 9.15 -8.57
CA GLY A 204 0.06 9.77 -9.83
C GLY A 204 1.45 9.33 -10.28
N ILE A 205 2.43 9.21 -9.36
CA ILE A 205 3.77 8.68 -9.66
C ILE A 205 3.70 7.21 -10.08
N ILE A 206 2.94 6.39 -9.36
CA ILE A 206 2.73 4.96 -9.69
C ILE A 206 2.15 4.84 -11.10
N LEU A 207 1.10 5.60 -11.39
CA LEU A 207 0.45 5.58 -12.69
C LEU A 207 1.38 6.05 -13.81
N TYR A 208 2.15 7.12 -13.58
CA TYR A 208 3.13 7.63 -14.52
C TYR A 208 4.19 6.59 -14.88
N GLU A 209 4.79 5.95 -13.87
CA GLU A 209 5.78 4.90 -14.07
C GLU A 209 5.20 3.66 -14.77
N TRP A 210 3.97 3.27 -14.42
CA TRP A 210 3.29 2.15 -15.05
C TRP A 210 2.99 2.42 -16.52
N LEU A 211 2.46 3.61 -16.87
CA LEU A 211 2.14 3.96 -18.25
C LEU A 211 3.40 4.18 -19.11
N THR A 212 4.47 4.69 -18.53
CA THR A 212 5.72 4.92 -19.27
C THR A 212 6.66 3.73 -19.28
N GLN A 213 6.39 2.72 -18.44
CA GLN A 213 7.30 1.58 -18.18
C GLN A 213 8.73 2.06 -17.83
N SER A 214 8.81 3.21 -17.19
CA SER A 214 10.08 3.86 -16.84
C SER A 214 10.04 4.34 -15.40
N ARG A 215 10.94 3.80 -14.59
CA ARG A 215 11.04 4.14 -13.17
C ARG A 215 11.82 5.43 -12.98
N LEU A 216 11.27 6.36 -12.19
CA LEU A 216 11.99 7.54 -11.72
C LEU A 216 13.18 7.11 -10.83
N THR A 217 14.28 7.83 -10.94
CA THR A 217 15.50 7.54 -10.17
C THR A 217 16.10 8.80 -9.58
N ALA A 218 16.52 8.72 -8.33
CA ALA A 218 17.33 9.73 -7.67
C ALA A 218 18.29 9.05 -6.68
N LYS A 219 19.41 9.69 -6.34
CA LYS A 219 20.45 9.08 -5.52
C LYS A 219 20.28 9.39 -4.04
N THR A 220 19.81 10.58 -3.73
CA THR A 220 19.69 11.08 -2.36
C THR A 220 18.27 11.58 -2.08
N TYR A 221 17.96 11.78 -0.80
CA TYR A 221 16.71 12.40 -0.39
C TYR A 221 16.53 13.79 -1.00
N GLN A 222 17.62 14.58 -1.10
CA GLN A 222 17.58 15.91 -1.71
C GLN A 222 17.34 15.85 -3.22
N ASP A 223 17.93 14.88 -3.93
CA ASP A 223 17.64 14.69 -5.35
C ASP A 223 16.17 14.35 -5.59
N TRP A 224 15.55 13.53 -4.72
CA TRP A 224 14.12 13.28 -4.76
C TRP A 224 13.31 14.54 -4.53
N ALA A 225 13.69 15.37 -3.54
CA ALA A 225 13.03 16.65 -3.29
C ALA A 225 13.10 17.57 -4.51
N VAL A 226 14.27 17.70 -5.14
CA VAL A 226 14.45 18.51 -6.36
C VAL A 226 13.61 17.95 -7.51
N LEU A 227 13.60 16.64 -7.71
CA LEU A 227 12.81 15.99 -8.74
C LEU A 227 11.32 16.32 -8.57
N HIS A 228 10.75 16.02 -7.41
CA HIS A 228 9.30 16.18 -7.17
C HIS A 228 8.87 17.65 -7.09
N CYS A 229 9.66 18.50 -6.43
CA CYS A 229 9.28 19.90 -6.26
C CYS A 229 9.53 20.77 -7.50
N GLN A 230 10.50 20.40 -8.37
CA GLN A 230 10.96 21.28 -9.44
C GLN A 230 10.99 20.64 -10.81
N GLN A 231 11.62 19.47 -10.96
CA GLN A 231 12.07 18.93 -12.25
C GLN A 231 11.06 17.99 -12.92
N LEU A 232 10.18 17.34 -12.16
CA LEU A 232 9.23 16.38 -12.74
C LEU A 232 8.41 17.03 -13.83
N GLN A 233 8.53 16.48 -15.04
CA GLN A 233 7.73 16.81 -16.22
C GLN A 233 7.03 15.56 -16.72
N ILE A 234 5.73 15.67 -16.99
CA ILE A 234 4.89 14.56 -17.40
C ILE A 234 4.92 14.47 -18.92
N GLN A 235 5.45 13.35 -19.40
CA GLN A 235 5.47 13.02 -20.82
C GLN A 235 4.98 11.58 -20.98
N LEU A 236 3.94 11.36 -21.77
CA LEU A 236 3.39 10.04 -22.02
C LEU A 236 3.63 9.62 -23.48
N PRO A 237 3.82 8.33 -23.74
CA PRO A 237 3.71 7.76 -25.07
C PRO A 237 2.37 8.14 -25.73
N ASP A 238 2.37 8.29 -27.06
CA ASP A 238 1.18 8.73 -27.83
C ASP A 238 -0.07 7.90 -27.49
N ARG A 239 0.10 6.60 -27.30
CA ARG A 239 -0.97 5.67 -26.92
C ARG A 239 -1.71 6.08 -25.65
N PHE A 240 -1.05 6.74 -24.70
CA PHE A 240 -1.59 7.04 -23.37
C PHE A 240 -1.87 8.52 -23.14
N LYS A 241 -1.79 9.36 -24.18
CA LYS A 241 -1.98 10.81 -24.05
C LYS A 241 -3.33 11.21 -23.49
N GLN A 242 -4.36 10.39 -23.66
CA GLN A 242 -5.66 10.65 -23.05
C GLN A 242 -5.62 10.71 -21.52
N PHE A 243 -4.66 10.05 -20.86
CA PHE A 243 -4.50 10.10 -19.41
C PHE A 243 -3.71 11.31 -18.90
N LEU A 244 -3.24 12.21 -19.81
CA LEU A 244 -2.53 13.43 -19.40
C LEU A 244 -3.36 14.34 -18.48
N PRO A 245 -4.67 14.58 -18.71
CA PRO A 245 -5.47 15.41 -17.81
C PRO A 245 -5.47 14.86 -16.39
N LEU A 246 -5.65 13.55 -16.22
CA LEU A 246 -5.60 12.89 -14.91
C LEU A 246 -4.22 13.04 -14.25
N LEU A 247 -3.14 12.69 -14.95
CA LEU A 247 -1.78 12.81 -14.41
C LEU A 247 -1.41 14.25 -14.06
N ASN A 248 -1.78 15.23 -14.90
CA ASN A 248 -1.58 16.64 -14.61
C ASN A 248 -2.34 17.08 -13.37
N GLY A 249 -3.54 16.56 -13.13
CA GLY A 249 -4.32 16.83 -11.93
C GLY A 249 -3.70 16.20 -10.67
N LEU A 250 -3.29 14.92 -10.76
CA LEU A 250 -2.70 14.18 -9.64
C LEU A 250 -1.30 14.70 -9.25
N LEU A 251 -0.47 15.07 -10.22
CA LEU A 251 0.94 15.45 -10.04
C LEU A 251 1.17 16.96 -9.91
N GLN A 252 0.12 17.75 -9.63
CA GLN A 252 0.27 19.14 -9.28
C GLN A 252 1.19 19.30 -8.06
N LYS A 253 2.19 20.17 -8.21
CA LYS A 253 3.18 20.43 -7.15
C LYS A 253 2.55 21.15 -5.95
N HIS A 254 1.63 22.08 -6.22
CA HIS A 254 0.88 22.79 -5.19
C HIS A 254 -0.40 22.03 -4.83
N VAL A 255 -0.56 21.69 -3.56
CA VAL A 255 -1.72 20.95 -3.04
C VAL A 255 -3.05 21.59 -3.44
N THR A 256 -3.13 22.93 -3.38
CA THR A 256 -4.35 23.69 -3.72
C THR A 256 -4.77 23.59 -5.19
N LEU A 257 -3.88 23.18 -6.08
CA LEU A 257 -4.14 22.98 -7.51
C LEU A 257 -4.32 21.50 -7.87
N ARG A 258 -3.93 20.63 -6.94
CA ARG A 258 -4.05 19.18 -7.11
C ARG A 258 -5.50 18.75 -6.99
N VAL A 259 -5.88 17.71 -7.72
CA VAL A 259 -7.19 17.04 -7.56
C VAL A 259 -7.47 16.83 -6.07
N PRO A 260 -8.60 17.31 -5.53
CA PRO A 260 -8.82 17.34 -4.09
C PRO A 260 -9.19 15.98 -3.50
N SER A 261 -9.80 15.09 -4.29
CA SER A 261 -10.27 13.77 -3.83
C SER A 261 -10.12 12.70 -4.91
N ALA A 262 -10.26 11.44 -4.51
CA ALA A 262 -10.31 10.33 -5.45
C ALA A 262 -11.60 10.35 -6.29
N ASP A 263 -12.70 10.92 -5.78
CA ASP A 263 -13.93 11.16 -6.55
C ASP A 263 -13.65 12.09 -7.74
N ASP A 264 -13.02 13.24 -7.49
CA ASP A 264 -12.67 14.19 -8.56
C ASP A 264 -11.67 13.58 -9.56
N ALA A 265 -10.75 12.73 -9.10
CA ALA A 265 -9.83 12.01 -9.99
C ALA A 265 -10.57 11.01 -10.91
N ILE A 266 -11.60 10.34 -10.40
CA ILE A 266 -12.47 9.44 -11.18
C ILE A 266 -13.25 10.26 -12.21
N ASP A 267 -13.80 11.40 -11.83
CA ASP A 267 -14.53 12.27 -12.76
C ASP A 267 -13.63 12.73 -13.91
N VAL A 268 -12.39 13.14 -13.62
CA VAL A 268 -11.39 13.49 -14.65
C VAL A 268 -11.10 12.29 -15.57
N LEU A 269 -10.92 11.08 -15.00
CA LEU A 269 -10.66 9.86 -15.78
C LEU A 269 -11.82 9.51 -16.73
N GLN A 270 -13.06 9.74 -16.30
CA GLN A 270 -14.25 9.43 -17.10
C GLN A 270 -14.51 10.44 -18.22
N MET A 271 -13.89 11.62 -18.18
CA MET A 271 -13.98 12.64 -19.23
C MET A 271 -12.91 12.44 -20.32
N THR A 272 -11.99 11.49 -20.13
CA THR A 272 -10.88 11.19 -21.07
C THR A 272 -11.17 9.99 -21.95
#